data_ab713c2262e9582922386711fb2eeb2d
#
_entry.id   ab713c2262e9582922386711fb2eeb2d
#
_cell.length_a   1.000
_cell.length_b   1.000
_cell.length_c   1.000
_cell.angle_alpha   90.00
_cell.angle_beta   90.00
_cell.angle_gamma   90.00
#
_symmetry.space_group_name_H-M   'P 1'
#
loop_
_entity.id
_entity.type
_entity.pdbx_description
1 polymer ?
#
loop_
_entity_poly.entity_id
_entity_poly.type
_entity_poly.pdbx_seq_one_letter_code
_entity_poly.pdbx_strand_id
1 'polypeptide(L)'
;MPSWVQDTFNSYLVCEFTTVKNGKPVTLPLLPFYQPDTGKLVVTSSILFSKKIEHLKKNPKVSMLFSNPEGTKSGKHVILVQGTASTDETDLDHGWEKYLPLWRKKEPYIDAYLAEREKFGWFWKRIAVQVEPKKITAWKDGDTSKPPEVFGA
;
A
#
# COMPACT_ATOMS: atom_id res chain seq x y z
N MET A 1 -5.42 -15.78 8.16
CA MET A 1 -4.84 -14.52 8.70
C MET A 1 -5.82 -13.94 9.72
N PRO A 2 -5.40 -13.58 10.93
CA PRO A 2 -6.27 -13.03 11.97
C PRO A 2 -6.94 -11.72 11.54
N SER A 3 -8.13 -11.43 12.09
CA SER A 3 -8.89 -10.21 11.75
C SER A 3 -8.11 -8.93 12.07
N TRP A 4 -7.40 -8.89 13.21
CA TRP A 4 -6.62 -7.71 13.59
C TRP A 4 -5.53 -7.31 12.57
N VAL A 5 -4.97 -8.29 11.83
CA VAL A 5 -4.02 -8.01 10.73
C VAL A 5 -4.74 -7.34 9.56
N GLN A 6 -5.93 -7.87 9.18
CA GLN A 6 -6.74 -7.27 8.13
C GLN A 6 -7.25 -5.87 8.54
N ASP A 7 -7.65 -5.71 9.79
CA ASP A 7 -8.08 -4.42 10.34
C ASP A 7 -6.95 -3.39 10.30
N THR A 8 -5.71 -3.82 10.55
CA THR A 8 -4.53 -2.95 10.41
C THR A 8 -4.35 -2.50 8.96
N PHE A 9 -4.43 -3.42 7.99
CA PHE A 9 -4.33 -3.06 6.57
C PHE A 9 -5.44 -2.11 6.12
N ASN A 10 -6.65 -2.28 6.66
CA ASN A 10 -7.80 -1.45 6.31
C ASN A 10 -7.79 -0.07 6.98
N SER A 11 -7.16 0.06 8.13
CA SER A 11 -7.25 1.28 8.95
C SER A 11 -5.99 2.15 8.90
N TYR A 12 -4.78 1.58 8.78
CA TYR A 12 -3.57 2.38 8.71
C TYR A 12 -3.55 3.22 7.43
N LEU A 13 -3.39 4.53 7.61
CA LEU A 13 -3.42 5.48 6.51
C LEU A 13 -2.18 5.38 5.63
N VAL A 14 -1.04 5.07 6.24
CA VAL A 14 0.27 5.05 5.57
C VAL A 14 0.98 3.74 5.85
N CYS A 15 1.65 3.22 4.83
CA CYS A 15 2.72 2.22 4.98
C CYS A 15 4.02 2.76 4.41
N GLU A 16 5.14 2.33 4.96
CA GLU A 16 6.46 2.54 4.38
C GLU A 16 6.68 1.50 3.26
N PHE A 17 6.52 1.96 2.03
CA PHE A 17 6.66 1.13 0.83
C PHE A 17 8.11 1.15 0.33
N THR A 18 8.76 0.00 0.31
CA THR A 18 10.17 -0.14 -0.07
C THR A 18 10.31 -0.89 -1.39
N THR A 19 11.04 -0.27 -2.31
CA THR A 19 11.52 -0.86 -3.56
C THR A 19 13.04 -1.02 -3.53
N VAL A 20 13.61 -1.73 -4.50
CA VAL A 20 15.07 -1.93 -4.62
C VAL A 20 15.60 -1.24 -5.86
N LYS A 21 16.58 -0.36 -5.70
CA LYS A 21 17.33 0.29 -6.78
C LYS A 21 18.80 -0.07 -6.69
N ASN A 22 19.34 -0.79 -7.69
CA ASN A 22 20.74 -1.16 -7.73
C ASN A 22 21.22 -1.85 -6.43
N GLY A 23 20.41 -2.77 -5.88
CA GLY A 23 20.68 -3.48 -4.65
C GLY A 23 20.45 -2.67 -3.36
N LYS A 24 20.03 -1.41 -3.45
CA LYS A 24 19.77 -0.54 -2.30
C LYS A 24 18.28 -0.35 -2.09
N PRO A 25 17.77 -0.38 -0.84
CA PRO A 25 16.38 -0.08 -0.54
C PRO A 25 16.07 1.40 -0.75
N VAL A 26 14.90 1.68 -1.31
CA VAL A 26 14.33 3.04 -1.44
C VAL A 26 12.93 2.99 -0.86
N THR A 27 12.69 3.73 0.22
CA THR A 27 11.45 3.71 0.99
C THR A 27 10.70 5.03 0.87
N LEU A 28 9.40 4.96 0.65
CA LEU A 28 8.49 6.10 0.56
C LEU A 28 7.19 5.79 1.32
N PRO A 29 6.59 6.79 2.00
CA PRO A 29 5.25 6.63 2.57
C PRO A 29 4.21 6.59 1.46
N LEU A 30 3.32 5.61 1.48
CA LEU A 30 2.21 5.47 0.53
C LEU A 30 0.94 5.05 1.25
N LEU A 31 -0.21 5.41 0.68
CA LEU A 31 -1.53 4.97 1.11
C LEU A 31 -1.80 3.55 0.57
N PRO A 32 -1.92 2.54 1.43
CA PRO A 32 -2.19 1.17 1.01
C PRO A 32 -3.68 0.86 0.99
N PHE A 33 -4.10 -0.03 0.09
CA PHE A 33 -5.43 -0.63 0.06
C PHE A 33 -5.31 -2.15 0.19
N TYR A 34 -6.13 -2.77 1.02
CA TYR A 34 -6.22 -4.22 1.14
C TYR A 34 -7.44 -4.74 0.39
N GLN A 35 -7.23 -5.74 -0.46
CA GLN A 35 -8.27 -6.45 -1.20
C GLN A 35 -8.54 -7.81 -0.53
N PRO A 36 -9.61 -7.96 0.26
CA PRO A 36 -9.86 -9.20 1.00
C PRO A 36 -10.12 -10.41 0.09
N ASP A 37 -10.73 -10.18 -1.07
CA ASP A 37 -11.07 -11.25 -2.02
C ASP A 37 -9.84 -11.91 -2.65
N THR A 38 -8.75 -11.16 -2.80
CA THR A 38 -7.51 -11.64 -3.41
C THR A 38 -6.34 -11.79 -2.44
N GLY A 39 -6.48 -11.22 -1.25
CA GLY A 39 -5.40 -11.12 -0.27
C GLY A 39 -4.27 -10.17 -0.67
N LYS A 40 -4.44 -9.41 -1.76
CA LYS A 40 -3.43 -8.47 -2.26
C LYS A 40 -3.50 -7.12 -1.56
N LEU A 41 -2.35 -6.46 -1.51
CA LEU A 41 -2.25 -5.06 -1.15
C LEU A 41 -2.03 -4.23 -2.42
N VAL A 42 -2.57 -3.03 -2.43
CA VAL A 42 -2.46 -2.12 -3.57
C VAL A 42 -2.02 -0.74 -3.10
N VAL A 43 -1.11 -0.13 -3.83
CA VAL A 43 -0.81 1.30 -3.73
C VAL A 43 -0.99 1.93 -5.10
N THR A 44 -1.31 3.21 -5.16
CA THR A 44 -1.34 3.93 -6.43
C THR A 44 -0.30 5.03 -6.44
N SER A 45 0.23 5.32 -7.62
CA SER A 45 1.23 6.37 -7.81
C SER A 45 0.86 7.25 -8.99
N SER A 46 0.86 8.57 -8.78
CA SER A 46 0.83 9.51 -9.90
C SER A 46 2.04 9.26 -10.81
N ILE A 47 1.85 9.43 -12.10
CA ILE A 47 2.91 9.31 -13.10
C ILE A 47 4.09 10.29 -12.87
N LEU A 48 3.86 11.39 -12.16
CA LEU A 48 4.91 12.33 -11.77
C LEU A 48 5.93 11.74 -10.79
N PHE A 49 5.54 10.73 -10.03
CA PHE A 49 6.37 10.10 -9.01
C PHE A 49 6.70 8.66 -9.39
N SER A 50 6.97 8.43 -10.68
CA SER A 50 7.06 7.10 -11.28
C SER A 50 8.40 6.36 -11.05
N LYS A 51 9.41 6.99 -10.42
CA LYS A 51 10.71 6.31 -10.18
C LYS A 51 10.59 4.96 -9.48
N LYS A 52 9.67 4.84 -8.52
CA LYS A 52 9.39 3.55 -7.87
C LYS A 52 8.90 2.48 -8.85
N ILE A 53 8.16 2.89 -9.88
CA ILE A 53 7.66 1.99 -10.93
C ILE A 53 8.83 1.46 -11.78
N GLU A 54 9.80 2.31 -12.10
CA GLU A 54 11.02 1.89 -12.80
C GLU A 54 11.83 0.88 -11.98
N HIS A 55 11.89 1.06 -10.64
CA HIS A 55 12.54 0.11 -9.76
C HIS A 55 11.82 -1.25 -9.80
N LEU A 56 10.48 -1.26 -9.74
CA LEU A 56 9.65 -2.47 -9.76
C LEU A 56 9.79 -3.25 -11.07
N LYS A 57 9.90 -2.57 -12.20
CA LYS A 57 10.12 -3.20 -13.51
C LYS A 57 11.46 -3.95 -13.57
N LYS A 58 12.47 -3.49 -12.83
CA LYS A 58 13.79 -4.13 -12.75
C LYS A 58 13.87 -5.18 -11.64
N ASN A 59 13.22 -4.93 -10.53
CA ASN A 59 13.16 -5.83 -9.38
C ASN A 59 11.78 -5.75 -8.71
N PRO A 60 10.92 -6.77 -8.89
CA PRO A 60 9.57 -6.75 -8.37
C PRO A 60 9.46 -7.00 -6.86
N LYS A 61 10.57 -7.29 -6.18
CA LYS A 61 10.57 -7.51 -4.73
C LYS A 61 10.28 -6.21 -3.99
N VAL A 62 9.33 -6.26 -3.06
CA VAL A 62 8.92 -5.12 -2.25
C VAL A 62 8.73 -5.51 -0.79
N SER A 63 8.77 -4.52 0.08
CA SER A 63 8.22 -4.63 1.42
C SER A 63 7.29 -3.45 1.73
N MET A 64 6.31 -3.70 2.60
CA MET A 64 5.39 -2.71 3.13
C MET A 64 5.40 -2.84 4.64
N LEU A 65 5.83 -1.79 5.35
CA LEU A 65 5.83 -1.76 6.80
C LEU A 65 4.67 -0.89 7.29
N PHE A 66 3.81 -1.46 8.09
CA PHE A 66 2.71 -0.79 8.80
C PHE A 66 3.16 -0.59 10.25
N SER A 67 3.62 0.59 10.59
CA SER A 67 4.18 0.90 11.91
C SER A 67 3.61 2.18 12.53
N ASN A 68 2.90 3.00 11.74
CA ASN A 68 2.33 4.24 12.21
C ASN A 68 0.80 4.13 12.36
N PRO A 69 0.29 3.95 13.60
CA PRO A 69 -1.15 3.87 13.87
C PRO A 69 -1.84 5.24 13.94
N GLU A 70 -1.15 6.33 13.67
CA GLU A 70 -1.71 7.67 13.78
C GLU A 70 -2.97 7.81 12.90
N GLY A 71 -4.04 8.33 13.49
CA GLY A 71 -5.33 8.47 12.81
C GLY A 71 -6.13 7.17 12.70
N THR A 72 -5.67 6.05 13.25
CA THR A 72 -6.38 4.77 13.19
C THR A 72 -7.11 4.41 14.48
N LYS A 73 -8.12 3.53 14.36
CA LYS A 73 -8.88 2.97 15.49
C LYS A 73 -8.51 1.51 15.77
N SER A 74 -7.60 0.91 15.00
CA SER A 74 -7.33 -0.54 15.03
C SER A 74 -6.27 -0.98 16.05
N GLY A 75 -5.74 -0.07 16.86
CA GLY A 75 -4.66 -0.36 17.81
C GLY A 75 -3.26 -0.11 17.23
N LYS A 76 -2.24 -0.37 18.04
CA LYS A 76 -0.83 -0.10 17.72
C LYS A 76 -0.13 -1.38 17.26
N HIS A 77 -0.50 -1.90 16.11
CA HIS A 77 0.14 -3.11 15.56
C HIS A 77 1.33 -2.74 14.68
N VAL A 78 2.32 -3.63 14.58
CA VAL A 78 3.43 -3.51 13.62
C VAL A 78 3.36 -4.72 12.69
N ILE A 79 3.29 -4.48 11.39
CA ILE A 79 3.19 -5.54 10.39
C ILE A 79 4.15 -5.25 9.25
N LEU A 80 5.02 -6.21 8.96
CA LEU A 80 5.89 -6.21 7.80
C LEU A 80 5.36 -7.20 6.76
N VAL A 81 5.03 -6.71 5.59
CA VAL A 81 4.68 -7.51 4.43
C VAL A 81 5.87 -7.55 3.48
N GLN A 82 6.31 -8.73 3.08
CA GLN A 82 7.28 -8.94 2.01
C GLN A 82 6.60 -9.68 0.87
N GLY A 83 6.81 -9.21 -0.35
CA GLY A 83 6.11 -9.78 -1.49
C GLY A 83 6.68 -9.37 -2.84
N THR A 84 5.92 -9.67 -3.88
CA THR A 84 6.21 -9.26 -5.25
C THR A 84 5.15 -8.31 -5.77
N ALA A 85 5.60 -7.27 -6.47
CA ALA A 85 4.73 -6.27 -7.04
C ALA A 85 4.58 -6.43 -8.55
N SER A 86 3.40 -6.11 -9.05
CA SER A 86 3.11 -5.91 -10.47
C SER A 86 2.45 -4.56 -10.67
N THR A 87 2.63 -3.97 -11.85
CA THR A 87 2.06 -2.66 -12.19
C THR A 87 0.94 -2.81 -13.20
N ASP A 88 -0.13 -2.02 -13.02
CA ASP A 88 -1.20 -1.87 -13.99
C ASP A 88 -1.15 -0.43 -14.54
N GLU A 89 -0.71 -0.32 -15.79
CA GLU A 89 -0.56 0.92 -16.54
C GLU A 89 -1.53 0.99 -17.74
N THR A 90 -2.53 0.09 -17.78
CA THR A 90 -3.40 -0.08 -18.95
C THR A 90 -4.27 1.14 -19.18
N ASP A 91 -4.78 1.74 -18.12
CA ASP A 91 -5.59 2.96 -18.16
C ASP A 91 -5.17 3.87 -17.00
N LEU A 92 -4.35 4.86 -17.33
CA LEU A 92 -3.82 5.82 -16.35
C LEU A 92 -4.88 6.81 -15.86
N ASP A 93 -5.91 7.04 -16.66
CA ASP A 93 -6.94 8.02 -16.34
C ASP A 93 -8.03 7.44 -15.41
N HIS A 94 -8.41 6.18 -15.61
CA HIS A 94 -9.55 5.59 -14.93
C HIS A 94 -9.30 4.20 -14.32
N GLY A 95 -8.25 3.47 -14.73
CA GLY A 95 -8.00 2.09 -14.29
C GLY A 95 -7.80 1.93 -12.77
N TRP A 96 -7.34 2.96 -12.09
CA TRP A 96 -7.17 2.99 -10.64
C TRP A 96 -8.47 3.31 -9.87
N GLU A 97 -9.52 3.81 -10.55
CA GLU A 97 -10.79 4.20 -9.91
C GLU A 97 -11.52 3.03 -9.27
N LYS A 98 -11.27 1.80 -9.71
CA LYS A 98 -11.75 0.58 -9.06
C LYS A 98 -11.36 0.47 -7.57
N TYR A 99 -10.33 1.21 -7.12
CA TYR A 99 -9.91 1.25 -5.73
C TYR A 99 -10.53 2.41 -4.93
N LEU A 100 -11.30 3.31 -5.55
CA LEU A 100 -11.95 4.43 -4.87
C LEU A 100 -12.83 4.01 -3.69
N PRO A 101 -13.60 2.91 -3.73
CA PRO A 101 -14.36 2.47 -2.55
C PRO A 101 -13.48 2.20 -1.32
N LEU A 102 -12.26 1.66 -1.52
CA LEU A 102 -11.29 1.43 -0.46
C LEU A 102 -10.63 2.74 -0.02
N TRP A 103 -10.37 3.62 -0.98
CA TRP A 103 -9.79 4.94 -0.70
C TRP A 103 -10.72 5.79 0.17
N ARG A 104 -12.00 5.88 -0.18
CA ARG A 104 -13.02 6.61 0.58
C ARG A 104 -13.15 6.15 2.03
N LYS A 105 -12.92 4.86 2.30
CA LYS A 105 -12.93 4.34 3.67
C LYS A 105 -11.79 4.91 4.52
N LYS A 106 -10.64 5.18 3.91
CA LYS A 106 -9.44 5.71 4.58
C LYS A 106 -9.41 7.23 4.58
N GLU A 107 -9.76 7.84 3.47
CA GLU A 107 -9.78 9.28 3.27
C GLU A 107 -11.16 9.73 2.76
N PRO A 108 -12.13 10.00 3.66
CA PRO A 108 -13.48 10.43 3.25
C PRO A 108 -13.52 11.71 2.41
N TYR A 109 -12.47 12.54 2.50
CA TYR A 109 -12.36 13.80 1.74
C TYR A 109 -11.87 13.63 0.30
N ILE A 110 -11.57 12.41 -0.13
CA ILE A 110 -11.04 12.16 -1.49
C ILE A 110 -11.97 12.71 -2.58
N ASP A 111 -13.28 12.67 -2.38
CA ASP A 111 -14.24 13.17 -3.36
C ASP A 111 -14.15 14.68 -3.58
N ALA A 112 -13.75 15.45 -2.57
CA ALA A 112 -13.49 16.90 -2.71
C ALA A 112 -12.28 17.16 -3.61
N TYR A 113 -11.23 16.35 -3.51
CA TYR A 113 -10.07 16.43 -4.41
C TYR A 113 -10.41 15.97 -5.82
N LEU A 114 -11.24 14.94 -5.96
CA LEU A 114 -11.70 14.47 -7.28
C LEU A 114 -12.59 15.50 -7.99
N ALA A 115 -13.35 16.30 -7.29
CA ALA A 115 -14.12 17.41 -7.86
C ALA A 115 -13.24 18.46 -8.55
N GLU A 116 -12.00 18.61 -8.10
CA GLU A 116 -10.99 19.51 -8.68
C GLU A 116 -10.02 18.80 -9.65
N ARG A 117 -10.37 17.61 -10.10
CA ARG A 117 -9.52 16.71 -10.90
C ARG A 117 -8.94 17.39 -12.14
N GLU A 118 -9.72 18.21 -12.83
CA GLU A 118 -9.29 18.87 -14.05
C GLU A 118 -8.12 19.84 -13.83
N LYS A 119 -8.07 20.47 -12.64
CA LYS A 119 -6.97 21.40 -12.27
C LYS A 119 -5.64 20.68 -12.06
N PHE A 120 -5.69 19.39 -11.72
CA PHE A 120 -4.53 18.56 -11.41
C PHE A 120 -4.51 17.27 -12.26
N GLY A 121 -4.87 17.38 -13.54
CA GLY A 121 -5.13 16.23 -14.43
C GLY A 121 -4.00 15.20 -14.43
N TRP A 122 -2.74 15.64 -14.46
CA TRP A 122 -1.58 14.76 -14.42
C TRP A 122 -1.34 14.09 -13.06
N PHE A 123 -1.76 14.68 -11.94
CA PHE A 123 -1.72 14.01 -10.63
C PHE A 123 -2.65 12.80 -10.61
N TRP A 124 -3.79 12.89 -11.30
CA TRP A 124 -4.81 11.85 -11.38
C TRP A 124 -4.57 10.83 -12.50
N LYS A 125 -3.51 10.99 -13.27
CA LYS A 125 -2.97 9.91 -14.11
C LYS A 125 -2.13 9.01 -13.20
N ARG A 126 -2.67 7.84 -12.86
CA ARG A 126 -2.11 6.98 -11.82
C ARG A 126 -1.87 5.56 -12.31
N ILE A 127 -0.79 4.99 -11.79
CA ILE A 127 -0.43 3.60 -11.96
C ILE A 127 -0.83 2.87 -10.69
N ALA A 128 -1.53 1.75 -10.81
CA ALA A 128 -1.78 0.86 -9.69
C ALA A 128 -0.64 -0.16 -9.56
N VAL A 129 -0.15 -0.33 -8.35
CA VAL A 129 0.85 -1.33 -7.98
C VAL A 129 0.17 -2.35 -7.09
N GLN A 130 0.03 -3.58 -7.59
CA GLN A 130 -0.51 -4.70 -6.82
C GLN A 130 0.64 -5.48 -6.21
N VAL A 131 0.57 -5.70 -4.91
CA VAL A 131 1.53 -6.49 -4.14
C VAL A 131 0.88 -7.81 -3.74
N GLU A 132 1.48 -8.90 -4.16
CA GLU A 132 1.16 -10.25 -3.72
C GLU A 132 2.03 -10.58 -2.50
N PRO A 133 1.44 -10.67 -1.29
CA PRO A 133 2.19 -11.01 -0.09
C PRO A 133 2.75 -12.44 -0.20
N LYS A 134 4.03 -12.59 0.10
CA LYS A 134 4.70 -13.90 0.22
C LYS A 134 4.95 -14.26 1.67
N LYS A 135 5.26 -13.24 2.49
CA LYS A 135 5.46 -13.38 3.93
C LYS A 135 4.91 -12.16 4.65
N ILE A 136 4.15 -12.39 5.69
CA ILE A 136 3.65 -11.36 6.61
C ILE A 136 4.20 -11.68 7.99
N THR A 137 4.92 -10.74 8.58
CA THR A 137 5.46 -10.83 9.94
C THR A 137 4.77 -9.76 10.77
N ALA A 138 4.08 -10.15 11.84
CA ALA A 138 3.18 -9.27 12.55
C ALA A 138 3.38 -9.32 14.06
N TRP A 139 3.46 -8.15 14.68
CA TRP A 139 3.56 -7.97 16.13
C TRP A 139 2.28 -7.30 16.63
N LYS A 140 1.48 -8.07 17.35
CA LYS A 140 0.27 -7.57 17.97
C LYS A 140 0.63 -6.53 19.04
N ASP A 141 -0.14 -5.44 19.10
CA ASP A 141 0.05 -4.32 20.03
C ASP A 141 1.42 -3.61 19.90
N GLY A 142 2.15 -3.86 18.81
CA GLY A 142 3.43 -3.23 18.50
C GLY A 142 4.59 -3.67 19.41
N ASP A 143 4.42 -4.73 20.19
CA ASP A 143 5.45 -5.25 21.08
C ASP A 143 6.46 -6.11 20.31
N THR A 144 7.45 -5.47 19.72
CA THR A 144 8.50 -6.13 18.94
C THR A 144 9.52 -6.89 19.80
N SER A 145 9.42 -6.82 21.13
CA SER A 145 10.22 -7.67 22.05
C SER A 145 9.73 -9.11 22.10
N LYS A 146 8.51 -9.35 21.67
CA LYS A 146 7.91 -10.68 21.58
C LYS A 146 8.12 -11.31 20.20
N PRO A 147 8.13 -12.65 20.13
CA PRO A 147 8.13 -13.33 18.82
C PRO A 147 6.94 -12.89 17.97
N PRO A 148 7.13 -12.60 16.68
CA PRO A 148 6.03 -12.25 15.79
C PRO A 148 5.19 -13.47 15.40
N GLU A 149 3.96 -13.21 15.03
CA GLU A 149 3.18 -14.15 14.23
C GLU A 149 3.62 -14.05 12.76
N VAL A 150 3.77 -15.19 12.08
CA VAL A 150 4.22 -15.25 10.69
C VAL A 150 3.19 -15.97 9.84
N PHE A 151 2.79 -15.36 8.72
CA PHE A 151 1.82 -15.89 7.78
C PHE A 151 2.38 -15.90 6.37
N GLY A 152 2.00 -16.90 5.59
CA GLY A 152 2.52 -17.13 4.25
C GLY A 152 3.92 -17.76 4.31
N ALA A 153 4.29 -18.43 3.25
CA ALA A 153 5.62 -18.97 3.02
C ALA A 153 5.98 -18.84 1.55
#